data_880792e5489d5661d85737f7e722c242
#
_entry.id   880792e5489d5661d85737f7e722c242
#
_cell.length_a   1.000
_cell.length_b   1.000
_cell.length_c   1.000
_cell.angle_alpha   90.00
_cell.angle_beta   90.00
_cell.angle_gamma   90.00
#
_symmetry.space_group_name_H-M   'P 1'
#
loop_
_entity.id
_entity.type
_entity.pdbx_description
1 polymer ?
#
loop_
_entity_poly.entity_id
_entity_poly.type
_entity_poly.pdbx_seq_one_letter_code
_entity_poly.pdbx_strand_id
1 'polypeptide(L)'
;MVNSKALTSALEIQELRHKSQSSGDIKATTGIIDQSLMTLNERLDSVEKGIKSINETLDPLLRSAETPTISDSGSINENAGILRKHATLLSEWEAVQDESDVLREELKEDKWLTVFRTVTDQADGMMSSLEKAVNRCQVSSTRGGTINNFSCVHNNS
;
A
#
# COMPACT_ATOMS: atom_id res chain seq x y z
N MET A 1 -3.04 3.63 26.28
CA MET A 1 -1.62 3.52 25.87
C MET A 1 -1.39 2.72 24.58
N VAL A 2 -2.45 2.36 23.85
CA VAL A 2 -2.38 1.57 22.59
C VAL A 2 -2.10 2.44 21.36
N ASN A 3 -2.41 3.73 21.44
CA ASN A 3 -2.36 4.68 20.30
C ASN A 3 -0.94 5.03 19.78
N SER A 4 0.11 4.76 20.57
CA SER A 4 1.48 5.13 20.18
C SER A 4 2.08 4.21 19.11
N LYS A 5 1.72 2.92 19.08
CA LYS A 5 2.27 1.97 18.09
C LYS A 5 1.59 2.03 16.73
N ALA A 6 0.30 2.35 16.67
CA ALA A 6 -0.41 2.54 15.40
C ALA A 6 0.07 3.81 14.69
N LEU A 7 0.28 4.91 15.44
CA LEU A 7 0.85 6.15 14.92
C LEU A 7 2.29 5.98 14.43
N THR A 8 3.11 5.15 15.11
CA THR A 8 4.48 4.87 14.65
C THR A 8 4.46 4.08 13.33
N SER A 9 3.55 3.12 13.20
CA SER A 9 3.40 2.35 11.95
C SER A 9 2.92 3.21 10.78
N ALA A 10 1.98 4.13 11.01
CA ALA A 10 1.51 5.06 9.99
C ALA A 10 2.62 6.05 9.55
N LEU A 11 3.44 6.51 10.47
CA LEU A 11 4.60 7.38 10.19
C LEU A 11 5.70 6.63 9.40
N GLU A 12 5.97 5.36 9.76
CA GLU A 12 6.92 4.51 9.02
C GLU A 12 6.44 4.27 7.57
N ILE A 13 5.15 4.09 7.35
CA ILE A 13 4.58 3.93 6.01
C ILE A 13 4.65 5.24 5.22
N GLN A 14 4.40 6.41 5.86
CA GLN A 14 4.60 7.70 5.21
C GLN A 14 6.06 7.97 4.85
N GLU A 15 7.00 7.57 5.69
CA GLU A 15 8.44 7.71 5.42
C GLU A 15 8.89 6.80 4.29
N LEU A 16 8.36 5.57 4.22
CA LEU A 16 8.56 4.65 3.10
C LEU A 16 7.96 5.21 1.80
N ARG A 17 6.79 5.85 1.86
CA ARG A 17 6.15 6.55 0.74
C ARG A 17 7.03 7.69 0.20
N HIS A 18 7.63 8.48 1.07
CA HIS A 18 8.55 9.57 0.70
C HIS A 18 9.85 9.03 0.09
N LYS A 19 10.37 7.95 0.63
CA LYS A 19 11.59 7.29 0.14
C LYS A 19 11.39 6.60 -1.20
N SER A 20 10.21 6.05 -1.45
CA SER A 20 9.79 5.42 -2.70
C SER A 20 9.73 6.41 -3.87
N GLN A 21 9.44 7.69 -3.61
CA GLN A 21 9.40 8.72 -4.66
C GLN A 21 10.78 9.10 -5.20
N SER A 22 11.85 8.77 -4.52
CA SER A 22 13.22 9.16 -4.89
C SER A 22 14.10 8.02 -5.44
N SER A 23 13.65 6.79 -5.40
CA SER A 23 14.47 5.62 -5.78
C SER A 23 13.82 4.82 -6.91
N GLY A 24 14.50 4.69 -8.04
CA GLY A 24 14.06 3.99 -9.23
C GLY A 24 13.97 2.45 -9.12
N ASP A 25 13.95 1.89 -7.91
CA ASP A 25 13.83 0.45 -7.71
C ASP A 25 12.40 0.04 -7.31
N ILE A 26 11.57 -0.07 -8.32
CA ILE A 26 10.13 -0.36 -8.20
C ILE A 26 9.85 -1.74 -7.62
N LYS A 27 10.68 -2.72 -7.95
CA LYS A 27 10.49 -4.09 -7.46
C LYS A 27 10.72 -4.16 -5.95
N ALA A 28 11.69 -3.40 -5.44
CA ALA A 28 11.93 -3.29 -4.01
C ALA A 28 10.75 -2.59 -3.31
N THR A 29 10.26 -1.50 -3.89
CA THR A 29 9.13 -0.73 -3.32
C THR A 29 7.84 -1.54 -3.26
N THR A 30 7.46 -2.22 -4.35
CA THR A 30 6.26 -3.07 -4.36
C THR A 30 6.40 -4.25 -3.40
N GLY A 31 7.61 -4.81 -3.25
CA GLY A 31 7.89 -5.87 -2.28
C GLY A 31 7.74 -5.40 -0.83
N ILE A 32 8.14 -4.17 -0.51
CA ILE A 32 7.96 -3.57 0.82
C ILE A 32 6.47 -3.37 1.12
N ILE A 33 5.69 -2.87 0.16
CA ILE A 33 4.25 -2.69 0.31
C ILE A 33 3.56 -4.04 0.58
N ASP A 34 3.87 -5.07 -0.21
CA ASP A 34 3.31 -6.40 -0.03
C ASP A 34 3.67 -7.00 1.34
N GLN A 35 4.90 -6.83 1.79
CA GLN A 35 5.35 -7.26 3.12
C GLN A 35 4.63 -6.50 4.25
N SER A 36 4.40 -5.21 4.08
CA SER A 36 3.68 -4.38 5.04
C SER A 36 2.23 -4.79 5.16
N LEU A 37 1.55 -5.06 4.03
CA LEU A 37 0.18 -5.57 4.00
C LEU A 37 0.06 -6.93 4.68
N MET A 38 1.00 -7.84 4.41
CA MET A 38 1.03 -9.15 5.04
C MET A 38 1.21 -9.05 6.56
N THR A 39 2.14 -8.22 7.01
CA THR A 39 2.38 -7.98 8.43
C THR A 39 1.18 -7.34 9.13
N LEU A 40 0.50 -6.40 8.46
CA LEU A 40 -0.73 -5.79 8.97
C LEU A 40 -1.81 -6.85 9.18
N ASN A 41 -2.04 -7.70 8.18
CA ASN A 41 -3.04 -8.76 8.26
C ASN A 41 -2.74 -9.76 9.39
N GLU A 42 -1.50 -10.21 9.52
CA GLU A 42 -1.08 -11.11 10.61
C GLU A 42 -1.34 -10.51 12.01
N ARG A 43 -1.08 -9.20 12.16
CA ARG A 43 -1.33 -8.49 13.42
C ARG A 43 -2.82 -8.37 13.73
N LEU A 44 -3.64 -8.04 12.72
CA LEU A 44 -5.09 -7.95 12.87
C LEU A 44 -5.68 -9.30 13.23
N ASP A 45 -5.30 -10.38 12.56
CA ASP A 45 -5.72 -11.74 12.86
C ASP A 45 -5.36 -12.16 14.31
N SER A 46 -4.18 -11.75 14.77
CA SER A 46 -3.74 -12.04 16.15
C SER A 46 -4.60 -11.31 17.18
N VAL A 47 -4.93 -10.04 16.92
CA VAL A 47 -5.80 -9.25 17.82
C VAL A 47 -7.23 -9.78 17.79
N GLU A 48 -7.76 -10.11 16.62
CA GLU A 48 -9.10 -10.69 16.47
C GLU A 48 -9.24 -11.99 17.27
N LYS A 49 -8.27 -12.89 17.18
CA LYS A 49 -8.23 -14.12 18.00
C LYS A 49 -8.20 -13.81 19.49
N GLY A 50 -7.46 -12.78 19.92
CA GLY A 50 -7.44 -12.32 21.28
C GLY A 50 -8.80 -11.83 21.77
N ILE A 51 -9.47 -11.00 20.97
CA ILE A 51 -10.80 -10.48 21.27
C ILE A 51 -11.84 -11.61 21.34
N LYS A 52 -11.77 -12.56 20.40
CA LYS A 52 -12.63 -13.74 20.42
C LYS A 52 -12.46 -14.54 21.72
N SER A 53 -11.25 -14.78 22.15
CA SER A 53 -10.96 -15.48 23.42
C SER A 53 -11.50 -14.72 24.63
N ILE A 54 -11.39 -13.39 24.64
CA ILE A 54 -11.96 -12.54 25.69
C ILE A 54 -13.49 -12.65 25.68
N ASN A 55 -14.13 -12.58 24.52
CA ASN A 55 -15.58 -12.73 24.38
C ASN A 55 -16.08 -14.07 24.92
N GLU A 56 -15.40 -15.17 24.57
CA GLU A 56 -15.72 -16.52 25.07
C GLU A 56 -15.58 -16.61 26.60
N THR A 57 -14.57 -15.93 27.15
CA THR A 57 -14.35 -15.92 28.61
C THR A 57 -15.39 -15.06 29.35
N LEU A 58 -15.86 -13.98 28.74
CA LEU A 58 -16.83 -13.07 29.34
C LEU A 58 -18.30 -13.47 29.08
N ASP A 59 -18.56 -14.41 28.17
CA ASP A 59 -19.92 -14.88 27.83
C ASP A 59 -20.77 -15.28 29.07
N PRO A 60 -20.25 -16.02 30.07
CA PRO A 60 -21.01 -16.35 31.28
C PRO A 60 -21.34 -15.10 32.12
N LEU A 61 -20.49 -14.07 32.13
CA LEU A 61 -20.75 -12.82 32.85
C LEU A 61 -21.81 -11.97 32.12
N LEU A 62 -21.77 -11.95 30.80
CA LEU A 62 -22.76 -11.27 29.97
C LEU A 62 -24.15 -11.86 30.16
N ARG A 63 -24.26 -13.19 30.17
CA ARG A 63 -25.54 -13.89 30.44
C ARG A 63 -26.05 -13.67 31.85
N SER A 64 -25.16 -13.57 32.84
CA SER A 64 -25.55 -13.31 34.22
C SER A 64 -26.04 -11.87 34.42
N ALA A 65 -25.60 -10.94 33.62
CA ALA A 65 -26.06 -9.54 33.69
C ALA A 65 -27.49 -9.34 33.14
N GLU A 66 -27.98 -10.24 32.30
CA GLU A 66 -29.33 -10.21 31.75
C GLU A 66 -30.40 -10.79 32.72
N THR A 67 -29.99 -11.55 33.73
CA THR A 67 -30.91 -12.10 34.74
C THR A 67 -30.76 -11.33 36.05
N PRO A 68 -31.78 -10.57 36.51
CA PRO A 68 -31.73 -9.85 37.77
C PRO A 68 -31.88 -10.84 38.96
N THR A 69 -30.83 -11.52 39.34
CA THR A 69 -30.78 -12.26 40.61
C THR A 69 -30.28 -11.34 41.70
N ILE A 70 -31.11 -11.10 42.67
CA ILE A 70 -30.85 -10.34 43.91
C ILE A 70 -29.79 -11.09 44.73
N SER A 71 -28.53 -10.75 44.53
CA SER A 71 -27.44 -11.21 45.40
C SER A 71 -26.21 -10.32 45.26
N ASP A 72 -25.87 -9.70 46.41
CA ASP A 72 -24.59 -9.12 46.75
C ASP A 72 -24.09 -7.90 45.99
N SER A 73 -24.30 -6.73 46.59
CA SER A 73 -23.98 -5.41 46.03
C SER A 73 -22.48 -5.14 45.76
N GLY A 74 -21.57 -5.97 46.23
CA GLY A 74 -20.12 -5.82 45.99
C GLY A 74 -19.68 -6.36 44.63
N SER A 75 -20.17 -7.52 44.24
CA SER A 75 -19.86 -8.21 42.98
C SER A 75 -20.44 -7.48 41.73
N ILE A 76 -21.58 -6.82 41.88
CA ILE A 76 -22.26 -6.12 40.78
C ILE A 76 -21.43 -4.96 40.24
N ASN A 77 -20.68 -4.26 41.09
CA ASN A 77 -19.91 -3.09 40.67
C ASN A 77 -18.62 -3.48 39.92
N GLU A 78 -17.95 -4.58 40.32
CA GLU A 78 -16.79 -5.11 39.58
C GLU A 78 -17.18 -5.64 38.20
N ASN A 79 -18.25 -6.42 38.12
CA ASN A 79 -18.73 -6.96 36.83
C ASN A 79 -19.14 -5.83 35.86
N ALA A 80 -19.83 -4.78 36.36
CA ALA A 80 -20.15 -3.61 35.55
C ALA A 80 -18.91 -2.85 35.06
N GLY A 81 -17.83 -2.85 35.83
CA GLY A 81 -16.53 -2.30 35.42
C GLY A 81 -15.89 -3.10 34.28
N ILE A 82 -15.92 -4.41 34.37
CA ILE A 82 -15.39 -5.32 33.34
C ILE A 82 -16.19 -5.17 32.04
N LEU A 83 -17.52 -5.16 32.10
CA LEU A 83 -18.38 -5.01 30.93
C LEU A 83 -18.17 -3.68 30.22
N ARG A 84 -17.97 -2.58 30.95
CA ARG A 84 -17.63 -1.27 30.37
C ARG A 84 -16.29 -1.31 29.63
N LYS A 85 -15.27 -1.93 30.21
CA LYS A 85 -13.96 -2.07 29.55
C LYS A 85 -14.05 -2.94 28.30
N HIS A 86 -14.86 -3.99 28.35
CA HIS A 86 -15.12 -4.85 27.20
C HIS A 86 -15.82 -4.07 26.06
N ALA A 87 -16.86 -3.30 26.38
CA ALA A 87 -17.53 -2.45 25.39
C ALA A 87 -16.59 -1.42 24.76
N THR A 88 -15.70 -0.80 25.57
CA THR A 88 -14.66 0.10 25.07
C THR A 88 -13.68 -0.62 24.15
N LEU A 89 -13.23 -1.82 24.52
CA LEU A 89 -12.33 -2.64 23.69
C LEU A 89 -12.95 -2.97 22.34
N LEU A 90 -14.22 -3.34 22.29
CA LEU A 90 -14.92 -3.63 21.04
C LEU A 90 -15.04 -2.38 20.14
N SER A 91 -15.36 -1.23 20.72
CA SER A 91 -15.41 0.03 20.00
C SER A 91 -14.05 0.46 19.46
N GLU A 92 -12.99 0.29 20.25
CA GLU A 92 -11.61 0.56 19.80
C GLU A 92 -11.18 -0.41 18.69
N TRP A 93 -11.61 -1.66 18.77
CA TRP A 93 -11.34 -2.66 17.74
C TRP A 93 -12.03 -2.32 16.41
N GLU A 94 -13.29 -1.92 16.43
CA GLU A 94 -14.03 -1.46 15.26
C GLU A 94 -13.30 -0.28 14.58
N ALA A 95 -12.88 0.72 15.36
CA ALA A 95 -12.10 1.85 14.85
C ALA A 95 -10.77 1.41 14.20
N VAL A 96 -10.06 0.44 14.79
CA VAL A 96 -8.82 -0.11 14.23
C VAL A 96 -9.08 -0.85 12.92
N GLN A 97 -10.20 -1.58 12.80
CA GLN A 97 -10.57 -2.25 11.56
C GLN A 97 -10.85 -1.24 10.45
N ASP A 98 -11.62 -0.20 10.73
CA ASP A 98 -11.93 0.87 9.77
C ASP A 98 -10.65 1.59 9.29
N GLU A 99 -9.76 1.98 10.21
CA GLU A 99 -8.47 2.59 9.85
C GLU A 99 -7.59 1.65 9.04
N SER A 100 -7.62 0.35 9.35
CA SER A 100 -6.84 -0.66 8.63
C SER A 100 -7.35 -0.88 7.22
N ASP A 101 -8.66 -0.80 7.00
CA ASP A 101 -9.25 -0.93 5.68
C ASP A 101 -8.90 0.26 4.78
N VAL A 102 -8.96 1.48 5.32
CA VAL A 102 -8.49 2.69 4.62
C VAL A 102 -7.02 2.56 4.24
N LEU A 103 -6.17 2.14 5.18
CA LEU A 103 -4.74 1.96 4.93
C LEU A 103 -4.46 0.89 3.86
N ARG A 104 -5.22 -0.19 3.84
CA ARG A 104 -5.10 -1.22 2.79
C ARG A 104 -5.40 -0.66 1.41
N GLU A 105 -6.45 0.13 1.27
CA GLU A 105 -6.79 0.74 -0.02
C GLU A 105 -5.71 1.75 -0.45
N GLU A 106 -5.23 2.60 0.44
CA GLU A 106 -4.13 3.54 0.14
C GLU A 106 -2.85 2.81 -0.31
N LEU A 107 -2.47 1.73 0.35
CA LEU A 107 -1.30 0.94 -0.03
C LEU A 107 -1.47 0.23 -1.38
N LYS A 108 -2.67 -0.21 -1.71
CA LYS A 108 -2.98 -0.77 -3.04
C LYS A 108 -2.88 0.31 -4.12
N GLU A 109 -3.40 1.51 -3.87
CA GLU A 109 -3.29 2.64 -4.80
C GLU A 109 -1.83 3.03 -5.03
N ASP A 110 -1.02 3.12 -3.99
CA ASP A 110 0.40 3.41 -4.09
C ASP A 110 1.16 2.36 -4.92
N LYS A 111 0.81 1.09 -4.77
CA LYS A 111 1.34 0.00 -5.59
C LYS A 111 1.00 0.21 -7.06
N TRP A 112 -0.26 0.52 -7.38
CA TRP A 112 -0.70 0.78 -8.74
C TRP A 112 -0.01 2.01 -9.34
N LEU A 113 0.09 3.10 -8.61
CA LEU A 113 0.80 4.31 -9.04
C LEU A 113 2.27 4.03 -9.33
N THR A 114 2.92 3.20 -8.52
CA THR A 114 4.31 2.79 -8.71
C THR A 114 4.47 2.00 -10.00
N VAL A 115 3.60 1.03 -10.25
CA VAL A 115 3.58 0.25 -11.51
C VAL A 115 3.31 1.15 -12.71
N PHE A 116 2.34 2.05 -12.60
CA PHE A 116 1.96 2.95 -13.70
C PHE A 116 3.11 3.88 -14.09
N ARG A 117 3.79 4.49 -13.12
CA ARG A 117 4.99 5.32 -13.37
C ARG A 117 6.06 4.55 -14.13
N THR A 118 6.30 3.28 -13.76
CA THR A 118 7.26 2.43 -14.46
C THR A 118 6.92 2.22 -15.91
N VAL A 119 5.66 1.89 -16.17
CA VAL A 119 5.20 1.66 -17.54
C VAL A 119 5.33 2.95 -18.37
N THR A 120 5.03 4.09 -17.76
CA THR A 120 5.18 5.42 -18.41
C THR A 120 6.66 5.71 -18.72
N ASP A 121 7.55 5.53 -17.75
CA ASP A 121 9.00 5.75 -17.94
C ASP A 121 9.57 4.82 -19.01
N GLN A 122 9.11 3.58 -19.05
CA GLN A 122 9.52 2.62 -20.07
C GLN A 122 9.01 3.03 -21.47
N ALA A 123 7.76 3.49 -21.56
CA ALA A 123 7.19 3.99 -22.81
C ALA A 123 7.96 5.22 -23.31
N ASP A 124 8.27 6.18 -22.44
CA ASP A 124 9.06 7.37 -22.77
C ASP A 124 10.47 7.00 -23.24
N GLY A 125 11.11 6.02 -22.60
CA GLY A 125 12.40 5.48 -23.03
C GLY A 125 12.34 4.86 -24.42
N MET A 126 11.28 4.12 -24.73
CA MET A 126 11.05 3.54 -26.07
C MET A 126 10.81 4.62 -27.12
N MET A 127 9.98 5.63 -26.82
CA MET A 127 9.71 6.76 -27.71
C MET A 127 10.99 7.54 -28.02
N SER A 128 11.78 7.86 -27.00
CA SER A 128 13.09 8.53 -27.16
C SER A 128 14.05 7.72 -28.01
N SER A 129 14.07 6.41 -27.88
CA SER A 129 14.90 5.51 -28.69
C SER A 129 14.44 5.51 -30.16
N LEU A 130 13.13 5.50 -30.39
CA LEU A 130 12.55 5.57 -31.72
C LEU A 130 12.87 6.90 -32.41
N GLU A 131 12.72 8.02 -31.71
CA GLU A 131 13.07 9.34 -32.22
C GLU A 131 14.54 9.42 -32.66
N LYS A 132 15.46 8.88 -31.83
CA LYS A 132 16.88 8.80 -32.18
C LYS A 132 17.11 7.94 -33.42
N ALA A 133 16.40 6.83 -33.59
CA ALA A 133 16.51 5.99 -34.77
C ALA A 133 16.01 6.71 -36.02
N VAL A 134 14.86 7.37 -35.98
CA VAL A 134 14.29 8.16 -37.07
C VAL A 134 15.25 9.29 -37.48
N ASN A 135 15.77 10.04 -36.50
CA ASN A 135 16.73 11.11 -36.79
C ASN A 135 18.01 10.58 -37.44
N ARG A 136 18.52 9.41 -37.05
CA ARG A 136 19.66 8.78 -37.75
C ARG A 136 19.33 8.41 -39.18
N CYS A 137 18.15 7.87 -39.46
CA CYS A 137 17.72 7.53 -40.82
C CYS A 137 17.58 8.79 -41.69
N GLN A 138 17.03 9.89 -41.16
CA GLN A 138 16.89 11.15 -41.86
C GLN A 138 18.26 11.77 -42.23
N VAL A 139 19.21 11.80 -41.28
CA VAL A 139 20.57 12.28 -41.51
C VAL A 139 21.32 11.44 -42.52
N SER A 140 21.11 10.12 -42.53
CA SER A 140 21.70 9.24 -43.53
C SER A 140 21.12 9.46 -44.93
N SER A 141 19.81 9.72 -45.03
CA SER A 141 19.10 10.00 -46.29
C SER A 141 19.54 11.34 -46.93
N THR A 142 19.77 12.38 -46.12
CA THR A 142 20.23 13.68 -46.57
C THR A 142 21.70 13.66 -47.02
N ARG A 143 22.54 12.83 -46.43
CA ARG A 143 23.94 12.65 -46.85
C ARG A 143 24.11 11.79 -48.10
N GLY A 144 23.16 10.87 -48.36
CA GLY A 144 23.18 10.02 -49.55
C GLY A 144 22.72 10.73 -50.82
N GLY A 145 22.00 11.87 -50.69
CA GLY A 145 21.49 12.64 -51.83
C GLY A 145 22.49 13.53 -52.57
N THR A 146 23.74 13.65 -52.08
CA THR A 146 24.71 14.59 -52.66
C THR A 146 25.77 13.94 -53.52
N ILE A 147 25.67 12.64 -53.87
CA ILE A 147 26.74 11.92 -54.60
C ILE A 147 26.33 11.58 -56.06
N ASN A 148 25.16 11.92 -56.53
CA ASN A 148 24.76 11.59 -57.93
C ASN A 148 24.66 12.81 -58.85
N ASN A 149 25.65 13.72 -58.81
CA ASN A 149 25.90 14.69 -59.85
C ASN A 149 27.36 14.57 -60.32
N PHE A 150 27.73 13.40 -60.85
CA PHE A 150 28.98 13.29 -61.59
C PHE A 150 28.69 12.79 -63.00
N SER A 151 28.56 13.80 -63.89
CA SER A 151 29.11 13.84 -65.22
C SER A 151 28.82 12.67 -66.16
N CYS A 152 27.79 12.84 -66.96
CA CYS A 152 27.81 12.36 -68.36
C CYS A 152 28.71 13.27 -69.16
N VAL A 153 29.97 12.92 -69.33
CA VAL A 153 30.79 13.51 -70.37
C VAL A 153 30.58 12.71 -71.67
N HIS A 154 29.96 13.35 -72.60
CA HIS A 154 29.94 12.93 -73.96
C HIS A 154 31.38 12.88 -74.51
N ASN A 155 31.77 11.75 -75.06
CA ASN A 155 32.85 11.67 -76.09
C ASN A 155 32.24 11.22 -77.36
N ASN A 156 32.02 12.20 -78.24
CA ASN A 156 31.94 12.01 -79.66
C ASN A 156 33.35 12.03 -80.24
N SER A 157 33.77 10.98 -80.97
CA SER A 157 34.58 10.98 -82.13
C SER A 157 34.75 9.57 -82.67
#